data_85eca15a9d93817b3e42c09d43c7ca03
#
_entry.id   85eca15a9d93817b3e42c09d43c7ca03
#
_cell.length_a   1.000
_cell.length_b   1.000
_cell.length_c   1.000
_cell.angle_alpha   90.00
_cell.angle_beta   90.00
_cell.angle_gamma   90.00
#
_symmetry.space_group_name_H-M   'P 1'
#
loop_
_entity.id
_entity.type
_entity.pdbx_description
1 polymer ?
#
loop_
_entity_poly.entity_id
_entity_poly.type
_entity_poly.pdbx_seq_one_letter_code
_entity_poly.pdbx_strand_id
1 'polypeptide(L)'
;MYNMVHSNTDKEEFLKRNKNIYEGIHAKKIKIEITSIQNEKKKVIITYLTKMNTSAGDVEFENTAKLSKDDSKKYKIEWSSNLIFPELNNDYKVRVSNTEGKRGSILDRNGNILAETKTNREYPYKDITAHITGYVQGITAEELESKAEKGYNPHSIIGKTGLEQVYEERLKGKDGLKIYIEDNNGNIVKTIAETKGNDGEDIKLTIDINLQTKLYEKIKNDKGFFVVMNPQTGEILALVSTPSYDPNKFVTGMTNNEWNSISTNEAKPLFTRFISTWCPGSTFKPITGAIGLTTGNLSEDDEFNYSGLAWQKDSSWGDHKITTLTAYSGKKNLKNALIHSDNIYFAQAALKIGEKTFTEGLDKIKFNEDIDFELDTNKSTYSNSERIEREATLADSGYGQRQLLVNPIHMASIYSAFVNEGNMVKPYIEYKENREKEYLVKNAFSKEAANIIREDLIQVVESPTGTAHDLKVNGVKLAGKTGTAELKASKEEKGKTLGWFNCFTVDEELDKSMLIVSMVEDGGSNGGSRYLKKIIRTLFE
;
A
#
# COMPACT_ATOMS: atom_id res chain seq x y z
N MET A 1 -45.43 15.26 -27.80
CA MET A 1 -44.71 16.52 -28.15
C MET A 1 -44.88 16.84 -29.63
N TYR A 2 -44.54 15.98 -30.58
CA TYR A 2 -44.68 16.24 -32.03
C TYR A 2 -46.10 16.71 -32.46
N ASN A 3 -47.16 16.17 -31.87
CA ASN A 3 -48.54 16.56 -32.19
C ASN A 3 -48.86 18.06 -31.93
N MET A 4 -48.01 18.78 -31.26
CA MET A 4 -48.11 20.23 -30.99
C MET A 4 -47.30 21.09 -31.98
N VAL A 5 -46.52 20.46 -32.84
CA VAL A 5 -45.66 21.10 -33.83
C VAL A 5 -46.39 21.23 -35.17
N HIS A 6 -46.04 22.25 -35.96
CA HIS A 6 -46.65 22.52 -37.27
C HIS A 6 -46.38 21.37 -38.25
N SER A 7 -47.37 21.09 -39.13
CA SER A 7 -47.37 19.96 -40.06
C SER A 7 -46.24 19.95 -41.11
N ASN A 8 -45.59 21.07 -41.33
CA ASN A 8 -44.42 21.19 -42.23
C ASN A 8 -43.07 20.75 -41.60
N THR A 9 -43.08 20.36 -40.34
CA THR A 9 -41.87 19.84 -39.66
C THR A 9 -41.72 18.35 -39.90
N ASP A 10 -40.54 17.91 -40.37
CA ASP A 10 -40.25 16.48 -40.50
C ASP A 10 -40.24 15.80 -39.15
N LYS A 11 -41.02 14.72 -39.04
CA LYS A 11 -41.22 14.02 -37.77
C LYS A 11 -39.96 13.27 -37.32
N GLU A 12 -39.30 12.60 -38.25
CA GLU A 12 -38.15 11.76 -37.94
C GLU A 12 -36.96 12.62 -37.55
N GLU A 13 -36.74 13.72 -38.29
CA GLU A 13 -35.72 14.72 -37.97
C GLU A 13 -35.96 15.35 -36.61
N PHE A 14 -37.17 15.80 -36.32
CA PHE A 14 -37.58 16.37 -35.04
C PHE A 14 -37.27 15.40 -33.87
N LEU A 15 -37.74 14.16 -33.97
CA LEU A 15 -37.56 13.18 -32.91
C LEU A 15 -36.08 12.82 -32.70
N LYS A 16 -35.37 12.56 -33.80
CA LYS A 16 -33.95 12.21 -33.78
C LYS A 16 -33.10 13.31 -33.18
N ARG A 17 -33.31 14.58 -33.58
CA ARG A 17 -32.54 15.70 -33.11
C ARG A 17 -32.77 15.98 -31.63
N ASN A 18 -34.02 16.05 -31.18
CA ASN A 18 -34.34 16.24 -29.77
C ASN A 18 -33.77 15.09 -28.91
N LYS A 19 -33.99 13.83 -29.33
CA LYS A 19 -33.49 12.67 -28.60
C LYS A 19 -31.97 12.69 -28.47
N ASN A 20 -31.27 12.88 -29.59
CA ASN A 20 -29.80 12.86 -29.59
C ASN A 20 -29.19 13.96 -28.70
N ILE A 21 -29.80 15.16 -28.67
CA ILE A 21 -29.31 16.26 -27.86
C ILE A 21 -29.58 16.00 -26.38
N TYR A 22 -30.84 15.75 -26.00
CA TYR A 22 -31.18 15.58 -24.57
C TYR A 22 -30.56 14.31 -23.94
N GLU A 23 -30.49 13.21 -24.69
CA GLU A 23 -29.80 12.02 -24.24
C GLU A 23 -28.26 12.25 -24.18
N GLY A 24 -27.69 12.91 -25.19
CA GLY A 24 -26.25 13.19 -25.24
C GLY A 24 -25.74 14.07 -24.12
N ILE A 25 -26.54 15.01 -23.64
CA ILE A 25 -26.23 15.88 -22.47
C ILE A 25 -26.74 15.30 -21.15
N HIS A 26 -27.35 14.11 -21.16
CA HIS A 26 -27.99 13.48 -20.00
C HIS A 26 -29.01 14.38 -19.29
N ALA A 27 -29.84 15.09 -20.06
CA ALA A 27 -30.83 16.03 -19.53
C ALA A 27 -31.85 15.33 -18.63
N LYS A 28 -32.05 15.86 -17.42
CA LYS A 28 -33.03 15.38 -16.43
C LYS A 28 -33.80 16.56 -15.82
N LYS A 29 -34.98 16.28 -15.24
CA LYS A 29 -35.79 17.24 -14.51
C LYS A 29 -36.09 18.53 -15.31
N ILE A 30 -36.40 18.36 -16.60
CA ILE A 30 -36.72 19.53 -17.47
C ILE A 30 -38.01 20.19 -16.99
N LYS A 31 -37.92 21.46 -16.69
CA LYS A 31 -39.06 22.32 -16.33
C LYS A 31 -39.13 23.48 -17.30
N ILE A 32 -40.37 23.85 -17.69
CA ILE A 32 -40.65 25.00 -18.57
C ILE A 32 -41.66 25.87 -17.85
N GLU A 33 -41.32 27.15 -17.67
CA GLU A 33 -42.16 28.16 -17.04
C GLU A 33 -42.46 29.25 -18.08
N ILE A 34 -43.73 29.46 -18.42
CA ILE A 34 -44.12 30.54 -19.35
C ILE A 34 -44.01 31.88 -18.60
N THR A 35 -43.20 32.79 -19.13
CA THR A 35 -42.96 34.13 -18.56
C THR A 35 -43.79 35.20 -19.26
N SER A 36 -44.11 35.03 -20.56
CA SER A 36 -44.92 36.00 -21.31
C SER A 36 -45.67 35.36 -22.47
N ILE A 37 -46.83 35.89 -22.78
CA ILE A 37 -47.63 35.54 -23.97
C ILE A 37 -48.03 36.84 -24.68
N GLN A 38 -47.58 36.99 -25.92
CA GLN A 38 -47.92 38.15 -26.77
C GLN A 38 -48.75 37.67 -27.98
N ASN A 39 -49.94 38.30 -28.16
CA ASN A 39 -50.82 37.97 -29.27
C ASN A 39 -50.65 38.98 -30.42
N GLU A 40 -50.19 38.51 -31.57
CA GLU A 40 -50.12 39.28 -32.81
C GLU A 40 -51.27 38.84 -33.75
N LYS A 41 -51.61 39.66 -34.79
CA LYS A 41 -52.76 39.42 -35.67
C LYS A 41 -52.87 38.03 -36.25
N LYS A 42 -51.75 37.30 -36.45
CA LYS A 42 -51.70 35.95 -37.04
C LYS A 42 -50.85 34.93 -36.29
N LYS A 43 -50.13 35.38 -35.23
CA LYS A 43 -49.17 34.56 -34.49
C LYS A 43 -49.31 34.79 -33.00
N VAL A 44 -48.90 33.83 -32.20
CA VAL A 44 -48.73 33.95 -30.77
C VAL A 44 -47.25 33.73 -30.46
N ILE A 45 -46.67 34.61 -29.71
CA ILE A 45 -45.29 34.52 -29.25
C ILE A 45 -45.35 34.18 -27.78
N ILE A 46 -44.68 33.10 -27.39
CA ILE A 46 -44.58 32.63 -26.01
C ILE A 46 -43.11 32.70 -25.60
N THR A 47 -42.83 33.53 -24.58
CA THR A 47 -41.51 33.51 -23.92
C THR A 47 -41.59 32.60 -22.72
N TYR A 48 -40.56 31.77 -22.54
CA TYR A 48 -40.52 30.78 -21.48
C TYR A 48 -39.10 30.56 -20.96
N LEU A 49 -39.00 30.23 -19.68
CA LEU A 49 -37.78 29.86 -18.99
C LEU A 49 -37.66 28.33 -18.95
N THR A 50 -36.55 27.81 -19.43
CA THR A 50 -36.24 26.39 -19.36
C THR A 50 -35.18 26.16 -18.28
N LYS A 51 -35.44 25.20 -17.40
CA LYS A 51 -34.49 24.73 -16.38
C LYS A 51 -34.30 23.22 -16.53
N MET A 52 -33.05 22.74 -16.48
CA MET A 52 -32.77 21.29 -16.53
C MET A 52 -31.45 20.99 -15.84
N ASN A 53 -31.31 19.74 -15.34
CA ASN A 53 -30.03 19.21 -14.92
C ASN A 53 -29.37 18.55 -16.13
N THR A 54 -28.07 18.71 -16.29
CA THR A 54 -27.26 18.06 -17.33
C THR A 54 -26.05 17.35 -16.73
N SER A 55 -25.31 16.61 -17.52
CA SER A 55 -24.02 16.01 -17.07
C SER A 55 -22.99 17.07 -16.67
N ALA A 56 -23.06 18.30 -17.17
CA ALA A 56 -22.15 19.39 -16.84
C ALA A 56 -22.75 20.41 -15.87
N GLY A 57 -23.81 20.05 -15.12
CA GLY A 57 -24.48 20.88 -14.14
C GLY A 57 -25.85 21.41 -14.57
N ASP A 58 -26.37 22.32 -13.78
CA ASP A 58 -27.70 22.90 -14.00
C ASP A 58 -27.64 23.96 -15.10
N VAL A 59 -28.65 23.97 -15.95
CA VAL A 59 -28.78 24.90 -17.06
C VAL A 59 -30.12 25.64 -16.94
N GLU A 60 -30.06 26.94 -17.09
CA GLU A 60 -31.24 27.80 -17.14
C GLU A 60 -31.10 28.83 -18.28
N PHE A 61 -32.13 28.94 -19.12
CA PHE A 61 -32.16 29.94 -20.20
C PHE A 61 -33.58 30.30 -20.57
N GLU A 62 -33.75 31.57 -21.01
CA GLU A 62 -34.98 32.04 -21.59
C GLU A 62 -35.01 31.75 -23.09
N ASN A 63 -36.18 31.39 -23.61
CA ASN A 63 -36.39 31.13 -25.02
C ASN A 63 -37.75 31.60 -25.50
N THR A 64 -37.94 31.69 -26.81
CA THR A 64 -39.16 32.20 -27.44
C THR A 64 -39.67 31.23 -28.48
N ALA A 65 -40.92 30.77 -28.33
CA ALA A 65 -41.61 29.95 -29.31
C ALA A 65 -42.66 30.78 -30.07
N LYS A 66 -42.71 30.59 -31.38
CA LYS A 66 -43.74 31.18 -32.24
C LYS A 66 -44.79 30.13 -32.58
N LEU A 67 -46.06 30.50 -32.45
CA LEU A 67 -47.17 29.62 -32.83
C LEU A 67 -47.93 30.29 -33.95
N SER A 68 -48.25 29.54 -34.98
CA SER A 68 -49.13 29.91 -36.07
C SER A 68 -50.30 28.90 -36.23
N LYS A 69 -51.35 29.30 -36.90
CA LYS A 69 -52.48 28.38 -37.18
C LYS A 69 -52.14 27.44 -38.32
N ASP A 70 -52.36 26.15 -38.09
CA ASP A 70 -52.31 25.12 -39.12
C ASP A 70 -53.58 25.16 -40.01
N ASP A 71 -53.65 24.24 -40.98
CA ASP A 71 -54.77 24.10 -41.90
C ASP A 71 -56.08 23.77 -41.17
N SER A 72 -56.01 23.20 -39.98
CA SER A 72 -57.16 22.95 -39.10
C SER A 72 -57.56 24.13 -38.21
N LYS A 73 -56.97 25.28 -38.44
CA LYS A 73 -57.10 26.56 -37.65
C LYS A 73 -56.72 26.44 -36.19
N LYS A 74 -55.92 25.40 -35.81
CA LYS A 74 -55.36 25.24 -34.47
C LYS A 74 -53.97 25.83 -34.41
N TYR A 75 -53.61 26.51 -33.28
CA TYR A 75 -52.25 27.00 -33.05
C TYR A 75 -51.29 25.83 -32.88
N LYS A 76 -50.17 25.86 -33.61
CA LYS A 76 -49.08 24.92 -33.59
C LYS A 76 -47.75 25.62 -33.48
N ILE A 77 -46.78 24.99 -32.83
CA ILE A 77 -45.42 25.53 -32.63
C ILE A 77 -44.68 25.49 -33.98
N GLU A 78 -44.15 26.64 -34.41
CA GLU A 78 -43.17 26.75 -35.49
C GLU A 78 -41.83 26.23 -34.95
N TRP A 79 -41.57 24.93 -35.15
CA TRP A 79 -40.38 24.31 -34.58
C TRP A 79 -39.12 24.65 -35.39
N SER A 80 -38.01 24.90 -34.67
CA SER A 80 -36.66 24.98 -35.18
C SER A 80 -35.67 24.59 -34.05
N SER A 81 -34.43 24.27 -34.37
CA SER A 81 -33.44 23.82 -33.37
C SER A 81 -33.19 24.81 -32.24
N ASN A 82 -33.39 26.10 -32.50
CA ASN A 82 -33.25 27.15 -31.46
C ASN A 82 -34.25 27.03 -30.31
N LEU A 83 -35.33 26.22 -30.46
CA LEU A 83 -36.23 25.93 -29.33
C LEU A 83 -35.62 24.95 -28.34
N ILE A 84 -34.55 24.24 -28.71
CA ILE A 84 -33.77 23.39 -27.78
C ILE A 84 -32.81 24.26 -26.99
N PHE A 85 -32.01 25.08 -27.70
CA PHE A 85 -31.14 26.12 -27.12
C PHE A 85 -31.18 27.36 -28.01
N PRO A 86 -31.26 28.59 -27.47
CA PRO A 86 -31.48 29.81 -28.24
C PRO A 86 -30.54 30.04 -29.42
N GLU A 87 -29.26 29.70 -29.23
CA GLU A 87 -28.20 29.86 -30.24
C GLU A 87 -28.01 28.66 -31.18
N LEU A 88 -28.82 27.62 -31.03
CA LEU A 88 -28.69 26.39 -31.81
C LEU A 88 -29.41 26.53 -33.17
N ASN A 89 -28.65 26.69 -34.24
CA ASN A 89 -29.16 26.62 -35.61
C ASN A 89 -29.30 25.16 -36.08
N ASN A 90 -30.03 24.93 -37.18
CA ASN A 90 -30.27 23.59 -37.73
C ASN A 90 -28.94 22.89 -38.11
N ASP A 91 -27.97 23.63 -38.59
CA ASP A 91 -26.64 23.11 -39.01
C ASP A 91 -25.63 22.96 -37.88
N TYR A 92 -25.91 23.58 -36.72
CA TYR A 92 -25.00 23.50 -35.55
C TYR A 92 -25.19 22.22 -34.75
N LYS A 93 -24.17 21.85 -33.99
CA LYS A 93 -24.16 20.63 -33.17
C LYS A 93 -23.99 20.98 -31.70
N VAL A 94 -24.71 20.25 -30.84
CA VAL A 94 -24.40 20.23 -29.42
C VAL A 94 -23.34 19.17 -29.17
N ARG A 95 -22.26 19.58 -28.53
CA ARG A 95 -21.11 18.73 -28.20
C ARG A 95 -20.93 18.65 -26.71
N VAL A 96 -20.45 17.48 -26.27
CA VAL A 96 -19.95 17.26 -24.91
C VAL A 96 -18.48 16.92 -25.02
N SER A 97 -17.65 17.66 -24.34
CA SER A 97 -16.21 17.37 -24.21
C SER A 97 -15.84 17.17 -22.75
N ASN A 98 -14.97 16.19 -22.51
CA ASN A 98 -14.35 15.99 -21.22
C ASN A 98 -13.08 16.84 -21.14
N THR A 99 -12.85 17.44 -19.99
CA THR A 99 -11.55 18.00 -19.61
C THR A 99 -11.02 17.06 -18.55
N GLU A 100 -10.11 16.17 -18.92
CA GLU A 100 -9.55 15.20 -17.96
C GLU A 100 -8.79 15.93 -16.86
N GLY A 101 -9.09 15.59 -15.61
CA GLY A 101 -8.28 15.97 -14.46
C GLY A 101 -6.94 15.22 -14.53
N LYS A 102 -5.84 15.93 -14.33
CA LYS A 102 -4.50 15.31 -14.29
C LYS A 102 -4.36 14.47 -13.03
N ARG A 103 -3.92 13.22 -13.18
CA ARG A 103 -3.61 12.37 -12.03
C ARG A 103 -2.45 12.95 -11.23
N GLY A 104 -2.60 13.11 -9.91
CA GLY A 104 -1.61 13.63 -8.99
C GLY A 104 -0.32 12.80 -8.96
N SER A 105 0.76 13.41 -8.54
CA SER A 105 2.08 12.79 -8.46
C SER A 105 2.27 12.02 -7.16
N ILE A 106 3.17 11.02 -7.16
CA ILE A 106 3.69 10.41 -5.95
C ILE A 106 5.13 10.89 -5.79
N LEU A 107 5.44 11.46 -4.62
CA LEU A 107 6.71 12.10 -4.34
C LEU A 107 7.40 11.43 -3.14
N ASP A 108 8.72 11.43 -3.11
CA ASP A 108 9.48 11.06 -1.92
C ASP A 108 9.46 12.19 -0.86
N ARG A 109 10.10 11.98 0.29
CA ARG A 109 10.18 12.96 1.37
C ARG A 109 10.86 14.28 0.98
N ASN A 110 11.72 14.26 -0.04
CA ASN A 110 12.48 15.41 -0.52
C ASN A 110 11.83 16.09 -1.73
N GLY A 111 10.68 15.58 -2.22
CA GLY A 111 9.98 16.08 -3.39
C GLY A 111 10.45 15.48 -4.72
N ASN A 112 11.26 14.42 -4.70
CA ASN A 112 11.62 13.70 -5.92
C ASN A 112 10.41 12.92 -6.44
N ILE A 113 10.19 12.97 -7.74
CA ILE A 113 9.03 12.37 -8.41
C ILE A 113 9.22 10.86 -8.53
N LEU A 114 8.35 10.08 -7.86
CA LEU A 114 8.30 8.62 -7.96
C LEU A 114 7.32 8.14 -9.03
N ALA A 115 6.22 8.91 -9.22
CA ALA A 115 5.25 8.71 -10.28
C ALA A 115 4.63 10.05 -10.67
N GLU A 116 4.52 10.32 -11.98
CA GLU A 116 3.88 11.54 -12.52
C GLU A 116 3.10 11.24 -13.79
N THR A 117 2.17 12.12 -14.17
CA THR A 117 1.46 12.05 -15.45
C THR A 117 1.95 13.16 -16.37
N LYS A 118 2.58 12.74 -17.49
CA LYS A 118 2.88 13.60 -18.65
C LYS A 118 1.82 13.32 -19.73
N THR A 119 2.23 12.73 -20.85
CA THR A 119 1.30 12.16 -21.83
C THR A 119 0.71 10.85 -21.31
N ASN A 120 1.53 10.04 -20.63
CA ASN A 120 1.15 8.82 -19.92
C ASN A 120 1.65 8.91 -18.47
N ARG A 121 1.22 7.97 -17.63
CA ARG A 121 1.80 7.79 -16.30
C ARG A 121 3.23 7.29 -16.43
N GLU A 122 4.19 7.93 -15.77
CA GLU A 122 5.61 7.60 -15.79
C GLU A 122 6.13 7.33 -14.38
N TYR A 123 7.03 6.35 -14.27
CA TYR A 123 7.72 5.94 -13.05
C TYR A 123 9.23 6.06 -13.27
N PRO A 124 9.84 7.22 -12.92
CA PRO A 124 11.25 7.50 -13.23
C PRO A 124 12.24 6.50 -12.62
N TYR A 125 11.92 5.95 -11.44
CA TYR A 125 12.77 4.99 -10.73
C TYR A 125 12.47 3.52 -11.06
N LYS A 126 11.54 3.27 -11.98
CA LYS A 126 11.24 1.93 -12.51
C LYS A 126 11.11 0.86 -11.42
N ASP A 127 11.90 -0.22 -11.55
CA ASP A 127 11.95 -1.37 -10.67
C ASP A 127 12.34 -1.06 -9.22
N ILE A 128 13.05 0.05 -8.96
CA ILE A 128 13.45 0.48 -7.61
C ILE A 128 12.25 0.78 -6.71
N THR A 129 11.19 1.36 -7.28
CA THR A 129 10.00 1.80 -6.53
C THR A 129 8.73 1.04 -6.87
N ALA A 130 8.78 0.09 -7.83
CA ALA A 130 7.59 -0.58 -8.36
C ALA A 130 6.71 -1.23 -7.29
N HIS A 131 7.30 -1.87 -6.29
CA HIS A 131 6.56 -2.51 -5.19
C HIS A 131 5.94 -1.51 -4.20
N ILE A 132 6.39 -0.25 -4.21
CA ILE A 132 5.82 0.85 -3.41
C ILE A 132 4.74 1.55 -4.21
N THR A 133 5.10 2.11 -5.37
CA THR A 133 4.18 2.89 -6.20
C THR A 133 3.07 2.02 -6.79
N GLY A 134 3.41 0.79 -7.17
CA GLY A 134 2.56 -0.01 -8.03
C GLY A 134 2.54 0.55 -9.45
N TYR A 135 1.44 0.33 -10.17
CA TYR A 135 1.24 0.81 -11.53
C TYR A 135 -0.24 1.09 -11.82
N VAL A 136 -0.48 1.87 -12.87
CA VAL A 136 -1.82 2.11 -13.42
C VAL A 136 -2.03 1.33 -14.71
N GLN A 137 -3.29 0.99 -14.99
CA GLN A 137 -3.70 0.33 -16.24
C GLN A 137 -5.18 0.64 -16.52
N GLY A 138 -5.63 0.37 -17.75
CA GLY A 138 -7.03 0.51 -18.14
C GLY A 138 -7.97 -0.27 -17.21
N ILE A 139 -9.11 0.32 -16.90
CA ILE A 139 -10.15 -0.31 -16.08
C ILE A 139 -10.72 -1.54 -16.81
N THR A 140 -10.94 -2.65 -16.09
CA THR A 140 -11.63 -3.81 -16.64
C THR A 140 -13.15 -3.64 -16.60
N ALA A 141 -13.89 -4.47 -17.31
CA ALA A 141 -15.36 -4.42 -17.29
C ALA A 141 -15.92 -4.69 -15.88
N GLU A 142 -15.33 -5.64 -15.15
CA GLU A 142 -15.73 -5.98 -13.78
C GLU A 142 -15.45 -4.83 -12.79
N GLU A 143 -14.28 -4.20 -12.91
CA GLU A 143 -13.92 -3.03 -12.09
C GLU A 143 -14.84 -1.84 -12.41
N LEU A 144 -15.19 -1.63 -13.68
CA LEU A 144 -16.10 -0.59 -14.10
C LEU A 144 -17.50 -0.80 -13.51
N GLU A 145 -18.01 -2.03 -13.54
CA GLU A 145 -19.30 -2.37 -12.94
C GLU A 145 -19.32 -2.07 -11.44
N SER A 146 -18.27 -2.46 -10.72
CA SER A 146 -18.13 -2.22 -9.27
C SER A 146 -17.96 -0.73 -8.92
N LYS A 147 -17.52 0.11 -9.87
CA LYS A 147 -17.20 1.54 -9.69
C LYS A 147 -18.12 2.48 -10.49
N ALA A 148 -19.24 1.97 -11.04
CA ALA A 148 -20.12 2.71 -11.96
C ALA A 148 -20.60 4.07 -11.41
N GLU A 149 -20.83 4.18 -10.11
CA GLU A 149 -21.27 5.42 -9.47
C GLU A 149 -20.15 6.41 -9.15
N LYS A 150 -18.86 6.01 -9.35
CA LYS A 150 -17.67 6.82 -8.99
C LYS A 150 -17.10 7.63 -10.18
N GLY A 151 -17.84 7.74 -11.27
CA GLY A 151 -17.46 8.56 -12.43
C GLY A 151 -16.38 7.95 -13.31
N TYR A 152 -16.22 6.62 -13.31
CA TYR A 152 -15.35 5.90 -14.23
C TYR A 152 -16.08 5.58 -15.54
N ASN A 153 -15.32 5.50 -16.63
CA ASN A 153 -15.78 5.12 -17.96
C ASN A 153 -14.86 4.01 -18.54
N PRO A 154 -15.22 3.35 -19.66
CA PRO A 154 -14.43 2.27 -20.23
C PRO A 154 -13.00 2.62 -20.63
N HIS A 155 -12.66 3.91 -20.73
CA HIS A 155 -11.32 4.39 -21.06
C HIS A 155 -10.54 4.87 -19.84
N SER A 156 -11.14 4.82 -18.65
CA SER A 156 -10.48 5.26 -17.41
C SER A 156 -9.25 4.41 -17.11
N ILE A 157 -8.20 5.08 -16.62
CA ILE A 157 -6.98 4.46 -16.12
C ILE A 157 -7.05 4.48 -14.59
N ILE A 158 -6.81 3.31 -13.97
CA ILE A 158 -6.88 3.16 -12.50
C ILE A 158 -5.61 2.55 -11.94
N GLY A 159 -5.32 2.80 -10.67
CA GLY A 159 -4.29 2.12 -9.92
C GLY A 159 -4.61 0.64 -9.70
N LYS A 160 -3.69 -0.25 -10.06
CA LYS A 160 -3.87 -1.70 -9.96
C LYS A 160 -3.21 -2.32 -8.74
N THR A 161 -2.11 -1.76 -8.30
CA THR A 161 -1.34 -2.26 -7.15
C THR A 161 -0.67 -1.10 -6.42
N GLY A 162 -0.12 -1.38 -5.23
CA GLY A 162 0.67 -0.42 -4.48
C GLY A 162 -0.08 0.87 -4.14
N LEU A 163 0.65 1.96 -3.98
CA LEU A 163 0.08 3.26 -3.60
C LEU A 163 -0.79 3.89 -4.69
N GLU A 164 -0.58 3.53 -5.97
CA GLU A 164 -1.49 3.91 -7.04
C GLU A 164 -2.92 3.38 -6.79
N GLN A 165 -3.04 2.17 -6.25
CA GLN A 165 -4.33 1.57 -5.90
C GLN A 165 -4.88 2.14 -4.58
N VAL A 166 -4.04 2.23 -3.56
CA VAL A 166 -4.43 2.71 -2.22
C VAL A 166 -4.97 4.14 -2.28
N TYR A 167 -4.28 5.02 -3.00
CA TYR A 167 -4.65 6.43 -3.12
C TYR A 167 -5.42 6.77 -4.41
N GLU A 168 -6.02 5.78 -5.07
CA GLU A 168 -6.73 5.94 -6.34
C GLU A 168 -7.69 7.14 -6.33
N GLU A 169 -8.55 7.26 -5.31
CA GLU A 169 -9.57 8.31 -5.25
C GLU A 169 -8.98 9.72 -5.05
N ARG A 170 -7.81 9.81 -4.40
CA ARG A 170 -7.09 11.07 -4.20
C ARG A 170 -6.25 11.44 -5.41
N LEU A 171 -5.57 10.45 -5.98
CA LEU A 171 -4.68 10.64 -7.14
C LEU A 171 -5.44 10.93 -8.43
N LYS A 172 -6.60 10.28 -8.66
CA LYS A 172 -7.33 10.35 -9.93
C LYS A 172 -7.72 11.77 -10.35
N GLY A 173 -8.10 12.63 -9.41
CA GLY A 173 -8.73 13.91 -9.72
C GLY A 173 -10.20 13.75 -10.15
N LYS A 174 -10.77 14.80 -10.68
CA LYS A 174 -12.13 14.81 -11.21
C LYS A 174 -12.13 15.40 -12.61
N ASP A 175 -12.75 14.69 -13.53
CA ASP A 175 -12.93 15.21 -14.88
C ASP A 175 -13.90 16.37 -14.90
N GLY A 176 -13.60 17.37 -15.73
CA GLY A 176 -14.52 18.42 -16.09
C GLY A 176 -15.35 18.01 -17.29
N LEU A 177 -16.55 18.58 -17.38
CA LEU A 177 -17.45 18.41 -18.51
C LEU A 177 -17.84 19.76 -19.07
N LYS A 178 -17.80 19.90 -20.40
CA LYS A 178 -18.25 21.08 -21.11
C LYS A 178 -19.27 20.71 -22.16
N ILE A 179 -20.46 21.31 -22.06
CA ILE A 179 -21.51 21.22 -23.08
C ILE A 179 -21.49 22.52 -23.85
N TYR A 180 -21.37 22.46 -25.16
CA TYR A 180 -21.30 23.65 -26.01
C TYR A 180 -21.97 23.44 -27.36
N ILE A 181 -22.32 24.55 -28.02
CA ILE A 181 -22.79 24.62 -29.40
C ILE A 181 -21.59 24.87 -30.30
N GLU A 182 -21.42 24.05 -31.32
CA GLU A 182 -20.37 24.10 -32.33
C GLU A 182 -20.96 24.43 -33.71
N ASP A 183 -20.36 25.38 -34.43
CA ASP A 183 -20.71 25.70 -35.80
C ASP A 183 -20.12 24.66 -36.80
N ASN A 184 -20.39 24.86 -38.10
CA ASN A 184 -19.89 23.98 -39.17
C ASN A 184 -18.37 24.06 -39.38
N ASN A 185 -17.70 25.07 -38.83
CA ASN A 185 -16.26 25.24 -38.92
C ASN A 185 -15.52 24.70 -37.68
N GLY A 186 -16.26 24.16 -36.70
CA GLY A 186 -15.70 23.65 -35.44
C GLY A 186 -15.50 24.73 -34.37
N ASN A 187 -16.03 25.96 -34.57
CA ASN A 187 -15.92 27.01 -33.57
C ASN A 187 -16.99 26.88 -32.50
N ILE A 188 -16.64 27.18 -31.24
CA ILE A 188 -17.61 27.22 -30.14
C ILE A 188 -18.43 28.51 -30.25
N VAL A 189 -19.72 28.37 -30.53
CA VAL A 189 -20.69 29.46 -30.60
C VAL A 189 -21.14 29.86 -29.20
N LYS A 190 -21.43 28.88 -28.34
CA LYS A 190 -21.92 29.08 -26.99
C LYS A 190 -21.54 27.92 -26.08
N THR A 191 -21.04 28.24 -24.90
CA THR A 191 -20.97 27.25 -23.80
C THR A 191 -22.30 27.25 -23.08
N ILE A 192 -22.94 26.06 -23.00
CA ILE A 192 -24.24 25.84 -22.35
C ILE A 192 -24.04 25.59 -20.86
N ALA A 193 -23.11 24.69 -20.52
CA ALA A 193 -22.74 24.35 -19.15
C ALA A 193 -21.29 23.92 -19.12
N GLU A 194 -20.62 24.15 -18.00
CA GLU A 194 -19.24 23.72 -17.79
C GLU A 194 -19.00 23.43 -16.31
N THR A 195 -18.52 22.22 -16.00
CA THR A 195 -17.91 21.90 -14.71
C THR A 195 -16.41 21.84 -14.91
N LYS A 196 -15.66 22.53 -14.06
CA LYS A 196 -14.20 22.46 -14.11
C LYS A 196 -13.73 21.12 -13.55
N GLY A 197 -12.82 20.48 -14.25
CA GLY A 197 -12.02 19.39 -13.72
C GLY A 197 -11.09 19.89 -12.63
N ASN A 198 -10.76 19.04 -11.70
CA ASN A 198 -9.72 19.29 -10.70
C ASN A 198 -8.66 18.22 -10.85
N ASP A 199 -7.41 18.62 -10.83
CA ASP A 199 -6.29 17.68 -10.76
C ASP A 199 -6.35 16.87 -9.47
N GLY A 200 -5.80 15.66 -9.50
CA GLY A 200 -5.62 14.81 -8.34
C GLY A 200 -4.62 15.41 -7.36
N GLU A 201 -4.70 14.93 -6.13
CA GLU A 201 -3.81 15.35 -5.05
C GLU A 201 -2.43 14.69 -5.23
N ASP A 202 -1.37 15.46 -5.06
CA ASP A 202 -0.02 14.91 -4.97
C ASP A 202 0.17 14.24 -3.60
N ILE A 203 0.68 13.01 -3.60
CA ILE A 203 0.94 12.24 -2.39
C ILE A 203 2.44 12.25 -2.09
N LYS A 204 2.81 12.88 -0.99
CA LYS A 204 4.20 12.89 -0.49
C LYS A 204 4.42 11.73 0.48
N LEU A 205 5.51 10.98 0.28
CA LEU A 205 5.87 9.83 1.10
C LEU A 205 7.00 10.16 2.08
N THR A 206 7.14 9.33 3.10
CA THR A 206 8.28 9.35 4.03
C THR A 206 9.53 8.67 3.45
N ILE A 207 9.41 8.00 2.31
CA ILE A 207 10.50 7.31 1.61
C ILE A 207 11.63 8.30 1.24
N ASP A 208 12.86 7.91 1.50
CA ASP A 208 14.06 8.52 0.95
C ASP A 208 14.53 7.73 -0.27
N ILE A 209 14.40 8.30 -1.44
CA ILE A 209 14.71 7.60 -2.69
C ILE A 209 16.20 7.27 -2.82
N ASN A 210 17.08 8.03 -2.19
CA ASN A 210 18.52 7.74 -2.20
C ASN A 210 18.83 6.49 -1.38
N LEU A 211 18.24 6.39 -0.18
CA LEU A 211 18.35 5.19 0.66
C LEU A 211 17.71 3.97 -0.02
N GLN A 212 16.51 4.13 -0.58
CA GLN A 212 15.80 3.10 -1.35
C GLN A 212 16.67 2.56 -2.49
N THR A 213 17.25 3.46 -3.29
CA THR A 213 18.12 3.12 -4.42
C THR A 213 19.40 2.42 -3.94
N LYS A 214 20.05 2.95 -2.90
CA LYS A 214 21.28 2.37 -2.35
C LYS A 214 21.07 0.92 -1.91
N LEU A 215 19.97 0.64 -1.22
CA LEU A 215 19.63 -0.71 -0.75
C LEU A 215 19.19 -1.63 -1.90
N TYR A 216 18.35 -1.13 -2.81
CA TYR A 216 17.92 -1.89 -3.97
C TYR A 216 19.10 -2.38 -4.81
N GLU A 217 20.04 -1.50 -5.15
CA GLU A 217 21.23 -1.84 -5.93
C GLU A 217 22.10 -2.93 -5.28
N LYS A 218 22.08 -3.03 -3.95
CA LYS A 218 22.84 -4.05 -3.22
C LYS A 218 22.25 -5.45 -3.33
N ILE A 219 20.93 -5.59 -3.47
CA ILE A 219 20.24 -6.89 -3.47
C ILE A 219 19.41 -7.16 -4.72
N LYS A 220 19.48 -6.31 -5.77
CA LYS A 220 18.65 -6.44 -6.98
C LYS A 220 18.73 -7.80 -7.68
N ASN A 221 19.82 -8.54 -7.51
CA ASN A 221 20.03 -9.86 -8.06
C ASN A 221 19.63 -10.99 -7.11
N ASP A 222 19.23 -10.66 -5.88
CA ASP A 222 18.83 -11.61 -4.86
C ASP A 222 17.30 -11.64 -4.72
N LYS A 223 16.79 -12.62 -4.00
CA LYS A 223 15.41 -12.66 -3.52
C LYS A 223 15.41 -12.21 -2.06
N GLY A 224 14.89 -11.01 -1.79
CA GLY A 224 14.96 -10.48 -0.44
C GLY A 224 14.20 -9.16 -0.26
N PHE A 225 14.33 -8.59 0.92
CA PHE A 225 13.75 -7.29 1.24
C PHE A 225 14.56 -6.51 2.28
N PHE A 226 14.36 -5.20 2.27
CA PHE A 226 14.67 -4.30 3.37
C PHE A 226 13.43 -3.49 3.74
N VAL A 227 13.14 -3.41 5.03
CA VAL A 227 12.24 -2.44 5.64
C VAL A 227 13.10 -1.55 6.53
N VAL A 228 13.16 -0.27 6.20
CA VAL A 228 13.87 0.72 7.02
C VAL A 228 12.86 1.71 7.56
N MET A 229 12.83 1.86 8.87
CA MET A 229 11.89 2.71 9.60
C MET A 229 12.66 3.59 10.60
N ASN A 230 12.22 4.82 10.78
CA ASN A 230 12.63 5.58 11.95
C ASN A 230 11.93 4.98 13.19
N PRO A 231 12.67 4.39 14.15
CA PRO A 231 12.05 3.69 15.28
C PRO A 231 11.39 4.65 16.28
N GLN A 232 11.68 5.94 16.23
CA GLN A 232 11.12 6.93 17.15
C GLN A 232 9.83 7.54 16.63
N THR A 233 9.68 7.72 15.30
CA THR A 233 8.50 8.34 14.65
C THR A 233 7.55 7.37 14.01
N GLY A 234 8.05 6.23 13.49
CA GLY A 234 7.30 5.28 12.66
C GLY A 234 7.38 5.56 11.16
N GLU A 235 8.10 6.60 10.74
CA GLU A 235 8.32 6.89 9.30
C GLU A 235 9.02 5.73 8.61
N ILE A 236 8.42 5.22 7.55
CA ILE A 236 9.06 4.25 6.67
C ILE A 236 10.00 5.01 5.72
N LEU A 237 11.30 4.77 5.85
CA LEU A 237 12.35 5.44 5.07
C LEU A 237 12.69 4.71 3.78
N ALA A 238 12.56 3.38 3.76
CA ALA A 238 12.75 2.55 2.58
C ALA A 238 11.97 1.23 2.68
N LEU A 239 11.43 0.77 1.54
CA LEU A 239 10.77 -0.53 1.36
C LEU A 239 11.31 -1.18 0.08
N VAL A 240 12.29 -2.04 0.22
CA VAL A 240 12.89 -2.75 -0.91
C VAL A 240 12.32 -4.15 -0.99
N SER A 241 11.95 -4.59 -2.17
CA SER A 241 11.57 -5.97 -2.48
C SER A 241 12.22 -6.38 -3.80
N THR A 242 12.95 -7.49 -3.81
CA THR A 242 13.67 -7.99 -4.98
C THR A 242 13.46 -9.48 -5.20
N PRO A 243 13.49 -9.94 -6.47
CA PRO A 243 13.54 -9.13 -7.69
C PRO A 243 12.29 -8.27 -7.87
N SER A 244 12.35 -7.32 -8.80
CA SER A 244 11.28 -6.36 -9.08
C SER A 244 10.98 -6.28 -10.59
N TYR A 245 10.14 -5.34 -11.00
CA TYR A 245 9.68 -5.16 -12.38
C TYR A 245 9.62 -3.66 -12.75
N ASP A 246 9.61 -3.36 -14.05
CA ASP A 246 9.42 -1.97 -14.52
C ASP A 246 7.91 -1.67 -14.67
N PRO A 247 7.32 -0.81 -13.82
CA PRO A 247 5.90 -0.46 -13.88
C PRO A 247 5.51 0.29 -15.16
N ASN A 248 6.43 0.95 -15.84
CA ASN A 248 6.16 1.64 -17.12
C ASN A 248 5.70 0.66 -18.20
N LYS A 249 6.15 -0.60 -18.14
CA LYS A 249 5.72 -1.62 -19.11
C LYS A 249 4.24 -1.97 -18.99
N PHE A 250 3.65 -1.83 -17.82
CA PHE A 250 2.21 -2.04 -17.62
C PHE A 250 1.38 -0.89 -18.21
N VAL A 251 1.94 0.32 -18.25
CA VAL A 251 1.30 1.51 -18.83
C VAL A 251 1.37 1.48 -20.35
N THR A 252 2.54 1.15 -20.90
CA THR A 252 2.79 1.20 -22.35
C THR A 252 2.38 -0.07 -23.10
N GLY A 253 2.07 -1.13 -22.34
CA GLY A 253 1.80 -2.47 -22.85
C GLY A 253 3.06 -3.33 -22.95
N MET A 254 2.86 -4.63 -22.86
CA MET A 254 3.90 -5.66 -22.96
C MET A 254 3.57 -6.65 -24.05
N THR A 255 4.61 -7.17 -24.71
CA THR A 255 4.49 -8.36 -25.55
C THR A 255 4.22 -9.60 -24.69
N ASN A 256 3.67 -10.66 -25.29
CA ASN A 256 3.47 -11.94 -24.60
C ASN A 256 4.77 -12.51 -24.03
N ASN A 257 5.89 -12.32 -24.70
CA ASN A 257 7.20 -12.78 -24.23
C ASN A 257 7.66 -12.02 -22.98
N GLU A 258 7.49 -10.69 -22.95
CA GLU A 258 7.81 -9.88 -21.78
C GLU A 258 6.91 -10.25 -20.59
N TRP A 259 5.61 -10.38 -20.83
CA TRP A 259 4.69 -10.84 -19.79
C TRP A 259 5.07 -12.22 -19.24
N ASN A 260 5.33 -13.19 -20.10
CA ASN A 260 5.75 -14.53 -19.69
C ASN A 260 7.05 -14.49 -18.89
N SER A 261 8.02 -13.67 -19.29
CA SER A 261 9.31 -13.54 -18.57
C SER A 261 9.16 -13.03 -17.14
N ILE A 262 8.09 -12.31 -16.84
CA ILE A 262 7.79 -11.78 -15.50
C ILE A 262 6.84 -12.72 -14.74
N SER A 263 5.76 -13.16 -15.37
CA SER A 263 4.66 -13.90 -14.72
C SER A 263 5.03 -15.35 -14.39
N THR A 264 5.87 -15.99 -15.19
CA THR A 264 6.34 -17.38 -14.97
C THR A 264 7.72 -17.46 -14.34
N ASN A 265 8.32 -16.34 -13.98
CA ASN A 265 9.64 -16.29 -13.38
C ASN A 265 9.62 -16.89 -11.96
N GLU A 266 10.42 -17.93 -11.73
CA GLU A 266 10.52 -18.63 -10.43
C GLU A 266 10.99 -17.71 -9.30
N ALA A 267 11.72 -16.64 -9.61
CA ALA A 267 12.13 -15.65 -8.64
C ALA A 267 10.98 -14.68 -8.22
N LYS A 268 9.81 -14.77 -8.90
CA LYS A 268 8.58 -14.05 -8.60
C LYS A 268 8.78 -12.53 -8.48
N PRO A 269 9.14 -11.82 -9.55
CA PRO A 269 9.38 -10.37 -9.51
C PRO A 269 8.13 -9.53 -9.19
N LEU A 270 6.92 -10.07 -9.39
CA LEU A 270 5.66 -9.40 -9.02
C LEU A 270 5.28 -9.59 -7.54
N PHE A 271 6.00 -10.45 -6.83
CA PHE A 271 5.70 -10.77 -5.44
C PHE A 271 6.35 -9.75 -4.49
N THR A 272 5.52 -9.00 -3.78
CA THR A 272 5.98 -7.99 -2.83
C THR A 272 6.36 -8.64 -1.50
N ARG A 273 7.66 -8.75 -1.23
CA ARG A 273 8.19 -9.50 -0.09
C ARG A 273 7.96 -8.82 1.26
N PHE A 274 7.97 -7.51 1.32
CA PHE A 274 7.81 -6.77 2.58
C PHE A 274 6.36 -6.72 3.10
N ILE A 275 5.35 -7.02 2.28
CA ILE A 275 3.96 -7.18 2.75
C ILE A 275 3.60 -8.62 3.10
N SER A 276 4.45 -9.58 2.72
CA SER A 276 4.23 -11.01 2.95
C SER A 276 4.75 -11.44 4.32
N THR A 277 4.47 -12.67 4.72
CA THR A 277 4.93 -13.22 6.00
C THR A 277 6.00 -14.27 5.82
N TRP A 278 6.93 -14.33 6.77
CA TRP A 278 8.12 -15.15 6.73
C TRP A 278 8.44 -15.75 8.09
N CYS A 279 9.02 -16.95 8.10
CA CYS A 279 9.57 -17.54 9.32
C CYS A 279 10.77 -16.70 9.80
N PRO A 280 10.73 -16.07 11.00
CA PRO A 280 11.74 -15.11 11.43
C PRO A 280 13.03 -15.73 11.95
N GLY A 281 13.00 -17.00 12.35
CA GLY A 281 14.11 -17.64 13.03
C GLY A 281 14.57 -16.85 14.26
N SER A 282 15.87 -16.86 14.51
CA SER A 282 16.45 -16.25 15.72
C SER A 282 16.23 -14.75 15.90
N THR A 283 15.71 -14.03 14.90
CA THR A 283 15.30 -12.63 15.09
C THR A 283 14.05 -12.51 15.97
N PHE A 284 13.38 -13.62 16.26
CA PHE A 284 12.23 -13.65 17.16
C PHE A 284 12.62 -13.77 18.65
N LYS A 285 13.81 -14.22 18.97
CA LYS A 285 14.29 -14.44 20.35
C LYS A 285 14.15 -13.22 21.29
N PRO A 286 14.47 -11.99 20.85
CA PRO A 286 14.23 -10.80 21.67
C PRO A 286 12.77 -10.64 22.08
N ILE A 287 11.83 -11.02 21.22
CA ILE A 287 10.37 -10.94 21.48
C ILE A 287 9.99 -11.95 22.56
N THR A 288 10.46 -13.19 22.44
CA THR A 288 10.26 -14.24 23.47
C THR A 288 10.82 -13.80 24.82
N GLY A 289 12.03 -13.24 24.85
CA GLY A 289 12.63 -12.70 26.06
C GLY A 289 11.79 -11.56 26.67
N ALA A 290 11.36 -10.62 25.83
CA ALA A 290 10.55 -9.47 26.24
C ALA A 290 9.19 -9.89 26.83
N ILE A 291 8.52 -10.87 26.21
CA ILE A 291 7.26 -11.45 26.74
C ILE A 291 7.51 -12.07 28.12
N GLY A 292 8.55 -12.91 28.26
CA GLY A 292 8.87 -13.58 29.50
C GLY A 292 9.20 -12.62 30.63
N LEU A 293 10.03 -11.59 30.35
CA LEU A 293 10.38 -10.54 31.33
C LEU A 293 9.15 -9.70 31.72
N THR A 294 8.32 -9.31 30.74
CA THR A 294 7.12 -8.47 30.97
C THR A 294 6.09 -9.18 31.84
N THR A 295 5.96 -10.48 31.69
CA THR A 295 4.99 -11.30 32.45
C THR A 295 5.54 -11.83 33.76
N GLY A 296 6.83 -11.59 34.03
CA GLY A 296 7.53 -12.11 35.23
C GLY A 296 7.80 -13.63 35.20
N ASN A 297 7.53 -14.29 34.05
CA ASN A 297 7.84 -15.72 33.87
C ASN A 297 9.34 -15.98 33.60
N LEU A 298 10.07 -14.94 33.17
CA LEU A 298 11.53 -14.94 33.07
C LEU A 298 12.12 -13.80 33.86
N SER A 299 13.34 -14.03 34.37
CA SER A 299 14.24 -13.02 34.93
C SER A 299 15.52 -13.00 34.09
N GLU A 300 16.26 -11.89 34.06
CA GLU A 300 17.57 -11.79 33.41
C GLU A 300 18.60 -12.75 34.01
N ASP A 301 18.43 -13.11 35.30
CA ASP A 301 19.29 -14.04 36.03
C ASP A 301 18.90 -15.52 35.89
N ASP A 302 17.79 -15.83 35.20
CA ASP A 302 17.38 -17.22 35.00
C ASP A 302 18.41 -18.00 34.18
N GLU A 303 18.92 -19.07 34.78
CA GLU A 303 19.87 -19.98 34.14
C GLU A 303 19.21 -21.33 33.86
N PHE A 304 19.39 -21.85 32.65
CA PHE A 304 18.97 -23.20 32.30
C PHE A 304 20.17 -24.16 32.26
N ASN A 305 19.99 -25.36 32.82
CA ASN A 305 21.06 -26.36 32.89
C ASN A 305 20.99 -27.32 31.70
N TYR A 306 21.89 -27.14 30.77
CA TYR A 306 22.09 -28.05 29.63
C TYR A 306 23.54 -28.00 29.15
N SER A 307 23.95 -29.05 28.43
CA SER A 307 25.30 -29.17 27.86
C SER A 307 25.24 -29.67 26.42
N GLY A 308 26.28 -29.36 25.65
CA GLY A 308 26.38 -29.75 24.25
C GLY A 308 25.57 -28.90 23.31
N LEU A 309 25.34 -29.41 22.10
CA LEU A 309 24.69 -28.72 21.00
C LEU A 309 23.25 -29.19 20.72
N ALA A 310 22.75 -30.13 21.50
CA ALA A 310 21.41 -30.69 21.35
C ALA A 310 20.74 -30.89 22.72
N TRP A 311 19.46 -30.61 22.79
CA TRP A 311 18.66 -30.79 23.98
C TRP A 311 17.28 -31.35 23.62
N GLN A 312 16.72 -32.12 24.50
CA GLN A 312 15.38 -32.69 24.43
C GLN A 312 14.79 -32.66 25.83
N LYS A 313 13.55 -32.27 25.98
CA LYS A 313 12.91 -32.21 27.29
C LYS A 313 12.84 -33.62 27.92
N ASP A 314 12.26 -34.55 27.18
CA ASP A 314 12.10 -35.95 27.58
C ASP A 314 11.71 -36.81 26.37
N SER A 315 11.50 -38.10 26.61
CA SER A 315 11.19 -39.10 25.58
C SER A 315 9.83 -38.89 24.89
N SER A 316 8.92 -38.11 25.46
CA SER A 316 7.61 -37.80 24.84
C SER A 316 7.73 -37.03 23.52
N TRP A 317 8.87 -36.39 23.28
CA TRP A 317 9.17 -35.67 22.03
C TRP A 317 9.65 -36.59 20.91
N GLY A 318 9.82 -37.91 21.14
CA GLY A 318 10.34 -38.88 20.18
C GLY A 318 11.74 -38.49 19.69
N ASP A 319 11.93 -38.35 18.37
CA ASP A 319 13.22 -37.96 17.78
C ASP A 319 13.44 -36.43 17.71
N HIS A 320 12.47 -35.62 18.16
CA HIS A 320 12.60 -34.19 18.08
C HIS A 320 13.59 -33.66 19.13
N LYS A 321 14.63 -32.97 18.65
CA LYS A 321 15.65 -32.32 19.48
C LYS A 321 15.85 -30.90 19.05
N ILE A 322 16.00 -30.00 20.02
CA ILE A 322 16.41 -28.62 19.79
C ILE A 322 17.93 -28.59 19.65
N THR A 323 18.43 -27.96 18.59
CA THR A 323 19.86 -27.83 18.36
C THR A 323 20.28 -26.37 18.31
N THR A 324 21.47 -26.07 18.83
CA THR A 324 22.13 -24.77 18.71
C THR A 324 23.41 -24.90 17.90
N LEU A 325 23.81 -23.80 17.22
CA LEU A 325 24.97 -23.86 16.30
C LEU A 325 26.31 -23.83 17.03
N THR A 326 26.37 -23.16 18.19
CA THR A 326 27.64 -22.88 18.87
C THR A 326 27.50 -23.16 20.36
N ALA A 327 28.41 -23.97 20.89
CA ALA A 327 28.57 -24.07 22.33
C ALA A 327 29.38 -22.87 22.85
N TYR A 328 29.00 -22.35 24.00
CA TYR A 328 29.74 -21.29 24.67
C TYR A 328 29.92 -21.64 26.16
N SER A 329 30.94 -21.07 26.78
CA SER A 329 31.19 -21.20 28.20
C SER A 329 30.47 -20.10 28.99
N GLY A 330 30.28 -20.35 30.29
CA GLY A 330 29.62 -19.39 31.20
C GLY A 330 28.13 -19.65 31.37
N LYS A 331 27.45 -18.69 31.98
CA LYS A 331 26.04 -18.76 32.36
C LYS A 331 25.12 -18.93 31.15
N LYS A 332 24.16 -19.82 31.27
CA LYS A 332 23.09 -20.03 30.28
C LYS A 332 21.89 -19.12 30.59
N ASN A 333 22.13 -17.80 30.64
CA ASN A 333 21.14 -16.77 30.92
C ASN A 333 20.72 -16.00 29.65
N LEU A 334 19.72 -15.13 29.79
CA LEU A 334 19.11 -14.39 28.67
C LEU A 334 20.14 -13.63 27.82
N LYS A 335 21.02 -12.85 28.46
CA LYS A 335 22.07 -12.07 27.80
C LYS A 335 22.98 -12.94 26.92
N ASN A 336 23.56 -13.98 27.51
CA ASN A 336 24.46 -14.88 26.76
C ASN A 336 23.71 -15.65 25.66
N ALA A 337 22.47 -16.03 25.91
CA ALA A 337 21.63 -16.68 24.90
C ALA A 337 21.33 -15.77 23.69
N LEU A 338 21.16 -14.46 23.90
CA LEU A 338 21.02 -13.49 22.81
C LEU A 338 22.33 -13.30 22.05
N ILE A 339 23.47 -13.11 22.79
CA ILE A 339 24.81 -12.93 22.21
C ILE A 339 25.18 -14.08 21.29
N HIS A 340 24.99 -15.34 21.76
CA HIS A 340 25.34 -16.55 21.04
C HIS A 340 24.21 -17.14 20.18
N SER A 341 23.04 -16.51 20.21
CA SER A 341 21.85 -16.95 19.47
C SER A 341 21.41 -18.38 19.82
N ASP A 342 21.34 -18.71 21.10
CA ASP A 342 21.10 -20.05 21.62
C ASP A 342 19.64 -20.48 21.51
N ASN A 343 19.36 -21.50 20.69
CA ASN A 343 18.01 -22.03 20.51
C ASN A 343 17.53 -22.80 21.75
N ILE A 344 18.46 -23.51 22.43
CA ILE A 344 18.11 -24.38 23.58
C ILE A 344 17.61 -23.52 24.74
N TYR A 345 18.26 -22.39 25.01
CA TYR A 345 17.78 -21.44 26.01
C TYR A 345 16.36 -20.97 25.69
N PHE A 346 16.12 -20.48 24.47
CA PHE A 346 14.83 -19.91 24.11
C PHE A 346 13.70 -20.94 23.98
N ALA A 347 14.02 -22.19 23.65
CA ALA A 347 13.06 -23.29 23.73
C ALA A 347 12.62 -23.53 25.18
N GLN A 348 13.57 -23.59 26.13
CA GLN A 348 13.24 -23.75 27.55
C GLN A 348 12.54 -22.51 28.12
N ALA A 349 12.92 -21.31 27.68
CA ALA A 349 12.25 -20.07 28.05
C ALA A 349 10.78 -20.07 27.62
N ALA A 350 10.47 -20.46 26.38
CA ALA A 350 9.08 -20.54 25.91
C ALA A 350 8.27 -21.58 26.72
N LEU A 351 8.87 -22.71 27.06
CA LEU A 351 8.23 -23.71 27.93
C LEU A 351 7.99 -23.18 29.35
N LYS A 352 8.93 -22.40 29.91
CA LYS A 352 8.79 -21.76 31.22
C LYS A 352 7.72 -20.67 31.21
N ILE A 353 7.61 -19.88 30.15
CA ILE A 353 6.55 -18.89 29.93
C ILE A 353 5.18 -19.61 29.87
N GLY A 354 5.13 -20.75 29.22
CA GLY A 354 3.90 -21.52 28.99
C GLY A 354 3.09 -21.02 27.80
N GLU A 355 2.36 -21.93 27.17
CA GLU A 355 1.62 -21.68 25.92
C GLU A 355 0.66 -20.48 26.04
N LYS A 356 -0.18 -20.49 27.08
CA LYS A 356 -1.20 -19.45 27.29
C LYS A 356 -0.57 -18.05 27.40
N THR A 357 0.40 -17.88 28.30
CA THR A 357 1.06 -16.57 28.51
C THR A 357 1.84 -16.12 27.28
N PHE A 358 2.46 -17.07 26.55
CA PHE A 358 3.20 -16.79 25.34
C PHE A 358 2.27 -16.28 24.23
N THR A 359 1.14 -16.96 23.98
CA THR A 359 0.16 -16.56 22.97
C THR A 359 -0.58 -15.27 23.34
N GLU A 360 -0.97 -15.08 24.60
CA GLU A 360 -1.54 -13.79 25.10
C GLU A 360 -0.53 -12.63 24.88
N GLY A 361 0.76 -12.89 25.08
CA GLY A 361 1.82 -11.92 24.80
C GLY A 361 1.94 -11.59 23.30
N LEU A 362 1.76 -12.58 22.42
CA LEU A 362 1.76 -12.39 20.97
C LEU A 362 0.49 -11.66 20.49
N ASP A 363 -0.67 -12.02 21.01
CA ASP A 363 -1.92 -11.32 20.68
C ASP A 363 -1.87 -9.85 21.11
N LYS A 364 -1.29 -9.56 22.27
CA LYS A 364 -1.09 -8.19 22.75
C LYS A 364 -0.27 -7.34 21.77
N ILE A 365 0.69 -7.93 21.10
CA ILE A 365 1.52 -7.26 20.08
C ILE A 365 1.00 -7.43 18.66
N LYS A 366 -0.30 -7.72 18.50
CA LYS A 366 -1.03 -7.76 17.22
C LYS A 366 -0.69 -8.93 16.30
N PHE A 367 -0.31 -10.09 16.83
CA PHE A 367 -0.36 -11.31 16.03
C PHE A 367 -1.82 -11.69 15.74
N ASN A 368 -2.07 -12.34 14.60
CA ASN A 368 -3.38 -12.71 14.06
C ASN A 368 -4.32 -11.54 13.73
N GLU A 369 -3.85 -10.30 13.89
CA GLU A 369 -4.60 -9.09 13.56
C GLU A 369 -3.94 -8.33 12.39
N ASP A 370 -4.74 -7.52 11.70
CA ASP A 370 -4.20 -6.57 10.71
C ASP A 370 -3.50 -5.42 11.44
N ILE A 371 -2.38 -4.98 10.89
CA ILE A 371 -1.73 -3.74 11.35
C ILE A 371 -2.28 -2.56 10.55
N ASP A 372 -2.46 -1.43 11.22
CA ASP A 372 -2.89 -0.19 10.57
C ASP A 372 -1.69 0.42 9.81
N PHE A 373 -1.62 0.11 8.52
CA PHE A 373 -0.62 0.60 7.57
C PHE A 373 -1.27 0.83 6.21
N GLU A 374 -0.75 1.76 5.40
CA GLU A 374 -1.39 2.17 4.15
C GLU A 374 -1.44 1.07 3.10
N LEU A 375 -0.45 0.18 3.05
CA LEU A 375 -0.47 -0.99 2.17
C LEU A 375 -1.06 -2.19 2.90
N ASP A 376 -1.90 -2.95 2.23
CA ASP A 376 -2.42 -4.21 2.76
C ASP A 376 -1.27 -5.19 3.02
N THR A 377 -1.11 -5.61 4.27
CA THR A 377 -0.07 -6.53 4.70
C THR A 377 -0.66 -7.84 5.19
N ASN A 378 0.04 -8.95 4.95
CA ASN A 378 -0.36 -10.22 5.55
C ASN A 378 -0.15 -10.18 7.07
N LYS A 379 -1.11 -10.72 7.82
CA LYS A 379 -1.04 -10.82 9.28
C LYS A 379 0.11 -11.69 9.74
N SER A 380 0.85 -11.25 10.75
CA SER A 380 1.74 -12.15 11.47
C SER A 380 0.93 -13.19 12.22
N THR A 381 1.37 -14.45 12.20
CA THR A 381 0.66 -15.57 12.84
C THR A 381 1.62 -16.43 13.63
N TYR A 382 1.15 -17.04 14.70
CA TYR A 382 1.97 -17.95 15.50
C TYR A 382 1.57 -19.43 15.36
N SER A 383 0.43 -19.70 14.75
CA SER A 383 -0.07 -21.05 14.51
C SER A 383 -0.97 -21.10 13.28
N ASN A 384 -1.12 -22.28 12.68
CA ASN A 384 -2.12 -22.57 11.65
C ASN A 384 -3.51 -22.86 12.26
N SER A 385 -3.60 -22.97 13.60
CA SER A 385 -4.80 -23.10 14.40
C SER A 385 -4.88 -21.96 15.42
N GLU A 386 -5.95 -21.88 16.20
CA GLU A 386 -6.14 -20.81 17.20
C GLU A 386 -5.13 -20.84 18.35
N ARG A 387 -4.40 -21.94 18.54
CA ARG A 387 -3.42 -22.12 19.62
C ARG A 387 -2.25 -23.00 19.21
N ILE A 388 -1.19 -23.01 20.03
CA ILE A 388 -0.04 -23.88 19.86
C ILE A 388 -0.32 -25.19 20.61
N GLU A 389 -0.72 -26.24 19.89
CA GLU A 389 -1.25 -27.48 20.51
C GLU A 389 -0.17 -28.39 21.12
N ARG A 390 1.07 -28.32 20.61
CA ARG A 390 2.14 -29.24 21.01
C ARG A 390 3.25 -28.50 21.73
N GLU A 391 3.71 -29.06 22.84
CA GLU A 391 4.80 -28.53 23.64
C GLU A 391 6.11 -28.38 22.83
N ALA A 392 6.45 -29.34 21.97
CA ALA A 392 7.59 -29.21 21.07
C ALA A 392 7.43 -28.07 20.05
N THR A 393 6.20 -27.77 19.61
CA THR A 393 5.93 -26.61 18.74
C THR A 393 6.09 -25.30 19.51
N LEU A 394 5.64 -25.25 20.76
CA LEU A 394 5.87 -24.09 21.63
C LEU A 394 7.37 -23.83 21.83
N ALA A 395 8.14 -24.87 22.10
CA ALA A 395 9.59 -24.77 22.23
C ALA A 395 10.25 -24.22 20.96
N ASP A 396 9.86 -24.73 19.78
CA ASP A 396 10.36 -24.25 18.49
C ASP A 396 9.93 -22.79 18.21
N SER A 397 8.71 -22.41 18.60
CA SER A 397 8.20 -21.02 18.46
C SER A 397 9.02 -20.04 19.30
N GLY A 398 9.58 -20.48 20.44
CA GLY A 398 10.42 -19.64 21.29
C GLY A 398 11.66 -19.06 20.61
N TYR A 399 12.15 -19.70 19.54
CA TYR A 399 13.26 -19.19 18.73
C TYR A 399 12.88 -18.94 17.27
N GLY A 400 11.57 -18.74 17.01
CA GLY A 400 11.04 -18.25 15.74
C GLY A 400 10.97 -19.28 14.61
N GLN A 401 10.67 -20.54 14.93
CA GLN A 401 10.54 -21.63 13.95
C GLN A 401 9.11 -22.19 13.90
N ARG A 402 8.90 -23.20 13.07
CA ARG A 402 7.64 -23.91 12.85
C ARG A 402 6.57 -23.07 12.13
N GLN A 403 5.43 -22.85 12.80
CA GLN A 403 4.24 -22.20 12.23
C GLN A 403 4.26 -20.68 12.43
N LEU A 404 5.27 -20.18 13.13
CA LEU A 404 5.39 -18.76 13.39
C LEU A 404 5.84 -18.00 12.15
N LEU A 405 5.01 -17.08 11.69
CA LEU A 405 5.24 -16.24 10.52
C LEU A 405 5.09 -14.77 10.90
N VAL A 406 6.00 -13.93 10.44
CA VAL A 406 6.01 -12.49 10.77
C VAL A 406 6.05 -11.65 9.50
N ASN A 407 5.22 -10.63 9.46
CA ASN A 407 5.31 -9.58 8.45
C ASN A 407 6.49 -8.64 8.77
N PRO A 408 7.33 -8.26 7.80
CA PRO A 408 8.51 -7.43 8.03
C PRO A 408 8.22 -6.03 8.58
N ILE A 409 7.12 -5.39 8.17
CA ILE A 409 6.70 -4.07 8.68
C ILE A 409 6.23 -4.19 10.13
N HIS A 410 5.48 -5.25 10.43
CA HIS A 410 5.09 -5.57 11.80
C HIS A 410 6.31 -5.85 12.68
N MET A 411 7.29 -6.60 12.17
CA MET A 411 8.57 -6.84 12.88
C MET A 411 9.29 -5.53 13.20
N ALA A 412 9.31 -4.57 12.28
CA ALA A 412 9.89 -3.26 12.51
C ALA A 412 9.15 -2.51 13.64
N SER A 413 7.82 -2.53 13.63
CA SER A 413 7.02 -1.95 14.72
C SER A 413 7.30 -2.64 16.06
N ILE A 414 7.39 -3.98 16.11
CA ILE A 414 7.71 -4.71 17.36
C ILE A 414 9.10 -4.32 17.88
N TYR A 415 10.13 -4.28 17.01
CA TYR A 415 11.49 -3.91 17.41
C TYR A 415 11.60 -2.45 17.86
N SER A 416 10.73 -1.55 17.36
CA SER A 416 10.69 -0.17 17.84
C SER A 416 10.38 -0.06 19.34
N ALA A 417 9.70 -1.06 19.91
CA ALA A 417 9.41 -1.09 21.34
C ALA A 417 10.67 -1.10 22.21
N PHE A 418 11.78 -1.67 21.71
CA PHE A 418 13.06 -1.68 22.42
C PHE A 418 13.75 -0.31 22.44
N VAL A 419 13.30 0.63 21.61
CA VAL A 419 13.77 2.02 21.58
C VAL A 419 12.78 2.96 22.30
N ASN A 420 11.52 2.56 22.44
CA ASN A 420 10.43 3.40 22.91
C ASN A 420 9.83 2.89 24.24
N GLU A 421 10.66 2.47 25.18
CA GLU A 421 10.22 2.09 26.54
C GLU A 421 9.10 1.05 26.54
N GLY A 422 9.13 0.10 25.61
CA GLY A 422 8.14 -0.97 25.46
C GLY A 422 6.92 -0.62 24.63
N ASN A 423 6.87 0.55 23.99
CA ASN A 423 5.76 0.95 23.13
C ASN A 423 6.10 0.71 21.66
N MET A 424 5.26 0.00 20.94
CA MET A 424 5.39 -0.21 19.50
C MET A 424 4.91 1.02 18.75
N VAL A 425 5.76 1.61 17.92
CA VAL A 425 5.40 2.77 17.09
C VAL A 425 4.57 2.30 15.90
N LYS A 426 3.54 3.07 15.54
CA LYS A 426 2.73 2.84 14.35
C LYS A 426 3.55 3.19 13.11
N PRO A 427 3.81 2.25 12.19
CA PRO A 427 4.46 2.55 10.92
C PRO A 427 3.52 3.34 10.00
N TYR A 428 4.09 4.21 9.17
CA TYR A 428 3.37 4.95 8.15
C TYR A 428 4.29 5.34 7.00
N ILE A 429 3.70 5.52 5.79
CA ILE A 429 4.42 5.86 4.58
C ILE A 429 4.02 7.23 3.99
N GLU A 430 2.82 7.74 4.31
CA GLU A 430 2.39 9.07 3.87
C GLU A 430 3.01 10.14 4.75
N TYR A 431 3.79 11.05 4.16
CA TYR A 431 4.36 12.19 4.87
C TYR A 431 3.28 13.22 5.20
N LYS A 432 3.17 13.58 6.48
CA LYS A 432 2.32 14.67 6.97
C LYS A 432 3.15 15.58 7.83
N GLU A 433 3.13 16.87 7.49
CA GLU A 433 3.83 17.88 8.29
C GLU A 433 3.26 17.90 9.72
N ASN A 434 4.15 17.99 10.71
CA ASN A 434 3.78 18.01 12.15
C ASN A 434 2.94 16.79 12.61
N ARG A 435 3.13 15.63 12.00
CA ARG A 435 2.46 14.41 12.46
C ARG A 435 2.92 14.09 13.88
N GLU A 436 1.96 13.97 14.79
CA GLU A 436 2.24 13.47 16.14
C GLU A 436 2.61 11.99 16.12
N LYS A 437 3.48 11.59 17.05
CA LYS A 437 3.87 10.20 17.23
C LYS A 437 2.67 9.35 17.64
N GLU A 438 2.38 8.33 16.88
CA GLU A 438 1.35 7.35 17.17
C GLU A 438 1.98 6.01 17.57
N TYR A 439 1.32 5.32 18.50
CA TYR A 439 1.71 3.95 18.87
C TYR A 439 0.70 2.94 18.31
N LEU A 440 1.21 1.90 17.66
CA LEU A 440 0.40 0.75 17.27
C LEU A 440 -0.07 -0.01 18.53
N VAL A 441 0.85 -0.19 19.50
CA VAL A 441 0.54 -0.78 20.81
C VAL A 441 1.31 -0.02 21.90
N LYS A 442 0.59 0.52 22.89
CA LYS A 442 1.19 1.06 24.10
C LYS A 442 1.46 -0.06 25.11
N ASN A 443 2.59 0.02 25.81
CA ASN A 443 3.00 -0.98 26.80
C ASN A 443 2.96 -2.42 26.24
N ALA A 444 3.41 -2.58 24.98
CA ALA A 444 3.56 -3.90 24.35
C ALA A 444 4.42 -4.80 25.24
N PHE A 445 5.53 -4.24 25.72
CA PHE A 445 6.38 -4.83 26.77
C PHE A 445 6.49 -3.86 27.95
N SER A 446 6.94 -4.35 29.11
CA SER A 446 7.30 -3.43 30.20
C SER A 446 8.54 -2.62 29.83
N LYS A 447 8.67 -1.42 30.39
CA LYS A 447 9.85 -0.57 30.17
C LYS A 447 11.14 -1.27 30.58
N GLU A 448 11.11 -2.00 31.69
CA GLU A 448 12.25 -2.76 32.21
C GLU A 448 12.63 -3.87 31.24
N ALA A 449 11.65 -4.65 30.76
CA ALA A 449 11.89 -5.71 29.78
C ALA A 449 12.48 -5.16 28.47
N ALA A 450 11.92 -4.05 27.95
CA ALA A 450 12.41 -3.41 26.73
C ALA A 450 13.87 -2.93 26.90
N ASN A 451 14.22 -2.34 28.04
CA ASN A 451 15.57 -1.88 28.33
C ASN A 451 16.57 -3.05 28.47
N ILE A 452 16.21 -4.13 29.18
CA ILE A 452 17.06 -5.32 29.30
C ILE A 452 17.35 -5.90 27.90
N ILE A 453 16.32 -6.10 27.10
CA ILE A 453 16.48 -6.63 25.72
C ILE A 453 17.32 -5.69 24.86
N ARG A 454 17.11 -4.36 24.94
CA ARG A 454 17.93 -3.36 24.24
C ARG A 454 19.40 -3.49 24.58
N GLU A 455 19.75 -3.53 25.86
CA GLU A 455 21.14 -3.65 26.32
C GLU A 455 21.75 -4.99 25.90
N ASP A 456 20.99 -6.07 25.95
CA ASP A 456 21.47 -7.38 25.48
C ASP A 456 21.68 -7.40 23.95
N LEU A 457 20.81 -6.74 23.15
CA LEU A 457 20.98 -6.62 21.70
C LEU A 457 22.20 -5.74 21.33
N ILE A 458 22.56 -4.76 22.13
CA ILE A 458 23.82 -4.02 21.98
C ILE A 458 24.99 -5.00 22.14
N GLN A 459 24.96 -5.90 23.12
CA GLN A 459 26.04 -6.87 23.35
C GLN A 459 26.16 -7.91 22.22
N VAL A 460 25.10 -8.17 21.44
CA VAL A 460 25.20 -9.00 20.23
C VAL A 460 26.15 -8.39 19.19
N VAL A 461 26.27 -7.03 19.18
CA VAL A 461 27.18 -6.28 18.29
C VAL A 461 28.52 -5.99 18.97
N GLU A 462 28.49 -5.55 20.23
CA GLU A 462 29.69 -5.07 20.91
C GLU A 462 30.60 -6.20 21.44
N SER A 463 30.02 -7.32 21.89
CA SER A 463 30.80 -8.45 22.39
C SER A 463 31.66 -9.07 21.29
N PRO A 464 32.95 -9.36 21.55
CA PRO A 464 33.82 -10.04 20.59
C PRO A 464 33.30 -11.41 20.13
N THR A 465 32.46 -12.08 20.94
CA THR A 465 31.85 -13.37 20.63
C THR A 465 30.42 -13.22 20.09
N GLY A 466 29.92 -11.99 19.95
CA GLY A 466 28.59 -11.72 19.49
C GLY A 466 28.38 -12.07 18.01
N THR A 467 27.21 -12.63 17.69
CA THR A 467 26.90 -13.07 16.32
C THR A 467 26.82 -11.94 15.29
N ALA A 468 26.81 -10.68 15.74
CA ALA A 468 26.85 -9.51 14.87
C ALA A 468 28.06 -8.58 15.12
N HIS A 469 29.13 -9.07 15.76
CA HIS A 469 30.31 -8.27 16.06
C HIS A 469 30.97 -7.66 14.80
N ASP A 470 30.89 -8.32 13.66
CA ASP A 470 31.38 -7.84 12.37
C ASP A 470 30.59 -6.65 11.78
N LEU A 471 29.46 -6.30 12.38
CA LEU A 471 28.71 -5.07 12.04
C LEU A 471 29.27 -3.80 12.71
N LYS A 472 30.05 -3.93 13.78
CA LYS A 472 30.51 -2.79 14.56
C LYS A 472 31.15 -1.71 13.69
N VAL A 473 30.66 -0.47 13.85
CA VAL A 473 31.13 0.73 13.13
C VAL A 473 31.57 1.77 14.15
N ASN A 474 32.68 2.43 13.89
CA ASN A 474 33.17 3.48 14.80
C ASN A 474 32.23 4.70 14.76
N GLY A 475 31.88 5.20 15.93
CA GLY A 475 31.03 6.38 16.07
C GLY A 475 29.53 6.13 16.01
N VAL A 476 29.09 4.91 15.71
CA VAL A 476 27.66 4.55 15.70
C VAL A 476 27.44 3.35 16.61
N LYS A 477 26.57 3.51 17.60
CA LYS A 477 26.18 2.43 18.49
C LYS A 477 24.99 1.69 17.91
N LEU A 478 25.12 0.39 17.69
CA LEU A 478 24.12 -0.45 17.09
C LEU A 478 23.68 -1.57 18.03
N ALA A 479 22.40 -1.89 17.98
CA ALA A 479 21.82 -3.08 18.59
C ALA A 479 21.25 -3.96 17.46
N GLY A 480 21.35 -5.28 17.56
CA GLY A 480 20.84 -6.12 16.48
C GLY A 480 20.76 -7.60 16.78
N LYS A 481 20.10 -8.34 15.90
CA LYS A 481 19.95 -9.79 16.01
C LYS A 481 20.05 -10.46 14.64
N THR A 482 20.95 -11.44 14.53
CA THR A 482 21.05 -12.33 13.39
C THR A 482 19.98 -13.41 13.44
N GLY A 483 19.50 -13.84 12.28
CA GLY A 483 18.55 -14.94 12.15
C GLY A 483 18.87 -15.85 10.98
N THR A 484 18.54 -17.10 11.17
CA THR A 484 18.48 -18.12 10.11
C THR A 484 17.21 -18.93 10.34
N ALA A 485 16.38 -19.04 9.33
CA ALA A 485 15.23 -19.92 9.37
C ALA A 485 15.34 -20.95 8.25
N GLU A 486 14.95 -22.18 8.54
CA GLU A 486 14.88 -23.25 7.54
C GLU A 486 13.44 -23.45 7.10
N LEU A 487 13.20 -23.37 5.79
CA LEU A 487 11.94 -23.76 5.16
C LEU A 487 12.10 -25.17 4.61
N LYS A 488 11.47 -26.14 5.25
CA LYS A 488 11.42 -27.53 4.77
C LYS A 488 9.97 -27.90 4.52
N ALA A 489 9.65 -28.34 3.30
CA ALA A 489 8.34 -28.92 2.99
C ALA A 489 8.23 -30.36 3.50
N SER A 490 9.36 -31.09 3.64
CA SER A 490 9.44 -32.43 4.23
C SER A 490 10.77 -32.67 4.95
N LYS A 491 10.86 -33.75 5.76
CA LYS A 491 12.11 -34.14 6.45
C LYS A 491 13.25 -34.51 5.49
N GLU A 492 12.95 -34.85 4.25
CA GLU A 492 13.89 -35.38 3.25
C GLU A 492 14.43 -34.32 2.29
N GLU A 493 13.78 -33.14 2.22
CA GLU A 493 14.25 -32.06 1.35
C GLU A 493 15.34 -31.21 1.99
N LYS A 494 16.35 -30.86 1.16
CA LYS A 494 17.28 -29.77 1.49
C LYS A 494 16.47 -28.46 1.58
N GLY A 495 16.16 -28.04 2.80
CA GLY A 495 15.36 -26.85 3.03
C GLY A 495 16.02 -25.60 2.44
N LYS A 496 15.21 -24.70 1.93
CA LYS A 496 15.66 -23.32 1.64
C LYS A 496 15.90 -22.61 2.96
N THR A 497 16.99 -21.85 3.04
CA THR A 497 17.31 -21.08 4.24
C THR A 497 17.01 -19.61 4.01
N LEU A 498 16.38 -18.97 5.01
CA LEU A 498 16.20 -17.52 5.06
C LEU A 498 17.29 -16.93 5.94
N GLY A 499 18.09 -16.03 5.39
CA GLY A 499 19.06 -15.26 6.17
C GLY A 499 18.46 -13.95 6.61
N TRP A 500 18.35 -13.71 7.93
CA TRP A 500 17.77 -12.50 8.50
C TRP A 500 18.81 -11.68 9.24
N PHE A 501 18.60 -10.36 9.22
CA PHE A 501 19.28 -9.47 10.13
C PHE A 501 18.40 -8.25 10.46
N ASN A 502 18.14 -8.06 11.75
CA ASN A 502 17.42 -6.89 12.26
C ASN A 502 18.35 -6.09 13.16
N CYS A 503 18.38 -4.78 12.98
CA CYS A 503 19.18 -3.89 13.84
C CYS A 503 18.57 -2.50 13.94
N PHE A 504 19.00 -1.75 14.95
CA PHE A 504 18.63 -0.36 15.11
C PHE A 504 19.80 0.46 15.71
N THR A 505 19.82 1.74 15.39
CA THR A 505 20.73 2.72 15.99
C THR A 505 20.31 3.01 17.43
N VAL A 506 21.30 3.22 18.30
CA VAL A 506 21.09 3.50 19.72
C VAL A 506 21.58 4.90 20.03
N ASP A 507 20.72 5.68 20.71
CA ASP A 507 21.03 7.04 21.19
C ASP A 507 21.38 8.06 20.08
N GLU A 508 20.89 7.80 18.83
CA GLU A 508 21.04 8.72 17.71
C GLU A 508 19.98 9.83 17.72
N GLU A 509 20.33 10.96 17.10
CA GLU A 509 19.39 12.04 16.84
C GLU A 509 18.21 11.55 15.98
N LEU A 510 17.06 12.22 16.09
CA LEU A 510 15.80 11.77 15.47
C LEU A 510 15.92 11.54 13.97
N ASP A 511 16.61 12.41 13.25
CA ASP A 511 16.83 12.37 11.81
C ASP A 511 17.82 11.29 11.34
N LYS A 512 18.63 10.77 12.25
CA LYS A 512 19.62 9.70 12.00
C LYS A 512 19.20 8.35 12.55
N SER A 513 18.11 8.32 13.33
CA SER A 513 17.58 7.08 13.90
C SER A 513 17.06 6.15 12.84
N MET A 514 17.58 4.93 12.77
CA MET A 514 17.17 3.90 11.83
C MET A 514 16.95 2.55 12.52
N LEU A 515 15.87 1.89 12.15
CA LEU A 515 15.61 0.48 12.43
C LEU A 515 15.48 -0.25 11.10
N ILE A 516 16.23 -1.32 10.93
CA ILE A 516 16.33 -2.08 9.69
C ILE A 516 15.89 -3.52 9.95
N VAL A 517 14.90 -3.98 9.21
CA VAL A 517 14.47 -5.38 9.14
C VAL A 517 14.81 -5.89 7.75
N SER A 518 15.60 -6.93 7.65
CA SER A 518 16.08 -7.42 6.35
C SER A 518 16.14 -8.95 6.27
N MET A 519 15.91 -9.46 5.07
CA MET A 519 15.99 -10.90 4.79
C MET A 519 16.41 -11.16 3.35
N VAL A 520 17.15 -12.24 3.15
CA VAL A 520 17.42 -12.85 1.83
C VAL A 520 17.02 -14.32 1.84
N GLU A 521 16.34 -14.73 0.77
CA GLU A 521 16.08 -16.15 0.49
C GLU A 521 17.38 -16.84 0.07
N ASP A 522 17.42 -18.15 0.20
CA ASP A 522 18.61 -18.97 -0.12
C ASP A 522 19.89 -18.52 0.63
N GLY A 523 19.68 -18.05 1.87
CA GLY A 523 20.71 -17.49 2.74
C GLY A 523 21.94 -18.36 2.94
N GLY A 524 21.81 -19.70 2.75
CA GLY A 524 22.94 -20.62 2.80
C GLY A 524 23.95 -20.41 1.67
N SER A 525 23.50 -20.11 0.44
CA SER A 525 24.35 -19.86 -0.73
C SER A 525 24.90 -18.43 -0.74
N ASN A 526 24.12 -17.45 -0.26
CA ASN A 526 24.47 -16.03 -0.30
C ASN A 526 25.14 -15.51 0.99
N GLY A 527 25.43 -16.40 1.97
CA GLY A 527 26.03 -16.02 3.25
C GLY A 527 25.05 -15.44 4.28
N GLY A 528 23.74 -15.47 4.01
CA GLY A 528 22.66 -15.18 4.94
C GLY A 528 22.80 -13.86 5.70
N SER A 529 22.70 -13.90 7.03
CA SER A 529 22.83 -12.72 7.89
C SER A 529 24.19 -12.02 7.76
N ARG A 530 25.26 -12.74 7.41
CA ARG A 530 26.59 -12.15 7.20
C ARG A 530 26.60 -11.25 5.96
N TYR A 531 25.92 -11.65 4.91
CA TYR A 531 25.77 -10.83 3.70
C TYR A 531 25.00 -9.53 4.00
N LEU A 532 23.86 -9.65 4.69
CA LEU A 532 23.05 -8.49 5.07
C LEU A 532 23.81 -7.51 5.98
N LYS A 533 24.57 -8.01 6.96
CA LYS A 533 25.42 -7.17 7.84
C LYS A 533 26.43 -6.36 7.04
N LYS A 534 27.07 -6.94 6.02
CA LYS A 534 28.00 -6.20 5.15
C LYS A 534 27.32 -5.08 4.39
N ILE A 535 26.10 -5.30 3.88
CA ILE A 535 25.33 -4.25 3.20
C ILE A 535 24.98 -3.14 4.18
N ILE A 536 24.40 -3.49 5.33
CA ILE A 536 23.94 -2.54 6.34
C ILE A 536 25.10 -1.69 6.89
N ARG A 537 26.27 -2.30 7.09
CA ARG A 537 27.46 -1.59 7.52
C ARG A 537 27.80 -0.41 6.59
N THR A 538 27.63 -0.55 5.27
CA THR A 538 27.86 0.54 4.30
C THR A 538 26.91 1.73 4.42
N LEU A 539 25.85 1.62 5.22
CA LEU A 539 24.93 2.75 5.49
C LEU A 539 25.50 3.70 6.53
N PHE A 540 26.38 3.19 7.40
CA PHE A 540 26.96 3.90 8.53
C PHE A 540 28.45 4.26 8.34
N GLU A 541 29.07 3.78 7.27
CA GLU A 541 30.41 4.18 6.79
C GLU A 541 30.29 5.38 5.84
#